data_383079d4e5a855c87df97e5552c2b931
#
_entry.id   383079d4e5a855c87df97e5552c2b931
#
_cell.length_a   1.000
_cell.length_b   1.000
_cell.length_c   1.000
_cell.angle_alpha   90.00
_cell.angle_beta   90.00
_cell.angle_gamma   90.00
#
_symmetry.space_group_name_H-M   'P 1'
#
loop_
_entity.id
_entity.type
_entity.pdbx_description
1 polymer ?
#
loop_
_entity_poly.entity_id
_entity_poly.type
_entity_poly.pdbx_seq_one_letter_code
_entity_poly.pdbx_strand_id
1 'polypeptide(L)'
;VENAMAAVAAAWGVGLHWETIRRGLASFVNDADNAPGRFNVMDYRGATVIADYGHNPDAMRALVAAVDAMPGKRRSVVISGAGDRRDSDIRDQTVILGGAFDDVILYQDAAQRGRGDGEVMALLREGLAQASRTKRIDEIRGEFVAIDAALERLEPGDLCLILVDQVEEALAHLSQRISQGGLSS
;
A
#
# COMPACT_ATOMS: atom_id res chain seq x y z
N VAL A 1 -12.55 3.85 -10.25
CA VAL A 1 -13.65 4.16 -11.19
C VAL A 1 -13.49 3.32 -12.46
N GLU A 2 -12.32 3.31 -13.12
CA GLU A 2 -12.08 2.61 -14.39
C GLU A 2 -12.38 1.11 -14.32
N ASN A 3 -11.91 0.40 -13.31
CA ASN A 3 -12.18 -1.03 -13.13
C ASN A 3 -13.68 -1.31 -12.96
N ALA A 4 -14.40 -0.45 -12.24
CA ALA A 4 -15.85 -0.59 -12.09
C ALA A 4 -16.56 -0.37 -13.44
N MET A 5 -16.11 0.61 -14.23
CA MET A 5 -16.64 0.85 -15.58
C MET A 5 -16.37 -0.34 -16.52
N ALA A 6 -15.16 -0.91 -16.47
CA ALA A 6 -14.83 -2.10 -17.25
C ALA A 6 -15.68 -3.31 -16.84
N ALA A 7 -15.91 -3.53 -15.55
CA ALA A 7 -16.77 -4.58 -15.03
C ALA A 7 -18.23 -4.39 -15.50
N VAL A 8 -18.75 -3.16 -15.46
CA VAL A 8 -20.08 -2.82 -15.98
C VAL A 8 -20.19 -3.12 -17.47
N ALA A 9 -19.20 -2.68 -18.25
CA ALA A 9 -19.19 -2.90 -19.71
C ALA A 9 -19.14 -4.40 -20.03
N ALA A 10 -18.32 -5.17 -19.34
CA ALA A 10 -18.23 -6.62 -19.51
C ALA A 10 -19.55 -7.31 -19.14
N ALA A 11 -20.13 -6.99 -18.00
CA ALA A 11 -21.39 -7.56 -17.53
C ALA A 11 -22.56 -7.25 -18.48
N TRP A 12 -22.60 -6.02 -18.99
CA TRP A 12 -23.60 -5.62 -19.99
C TRP A 12 -23.35 -6.33 -21.31
N GLY A 13 -22.10 -6.44 -21.76
CA GLY A 13 -21.76 -7.13 -23.00
C GLY A 13 -22.14 -8.61 -23.04
N VAL A 14 -22.18 -9.29 -21.87
CA VAL A 14 -22.67 -10.66 -21.74
C VAL A 14 -24.18 -10.73 -21.46
N GLY A 15 -24.91 -9.61 -21.55
CA GLY A 15 -26.38 -9.56 -21.51
C GLY A 15 -26.98 -9.51 -20.08
N LEU A 16 -26.20 -9.16 -19.04
CA LEU A 16 -26.80 -8.98 -17.72
C LEU A 16 -27.71 -7.75 -17.68
N HIS A 17 -28.85 -7.90 -17.02
CA HIS A 17 -29.79 -6.80 -16.85
C HIS A 17 -29.21 -5.70 -15.97
N TRP A 18 -29.47 -4.44 -16.33
CA TRP A 18 -28.93 -3.25 -15.65
C TRP A 18 -29.16 -3.26 -14.14
N GLU A 19 -30.32 -3.66 -13.68
CA GLU A 19 -30.64 -3.71 -12.25
C GLU A 19 -29.79 -4.74 -11.49
N THR A 20 -29.41 -5.84 -12.16
CA THR A 20 -28.49 -6.85 -11.59
C THR A 20 -27.08 -6.27 -11.48
N ILE A 21 -26.61 -5.56 -12.50
CA ILE A 21 -25.30 -4.88 -12.50
C ILE A 21 -25.27 -3.84 -11.38
N ARG A 22 -26.29 -3.01 -11.27
CA ARG A 22 -26.41 -1.98 -10.25
C ARG A 22 -26.38 -2.55 -8.82
N ARG A 23 -27.10 -3.64 -8.57
CA ARG A 23 -27.08 -4.34 -7.29
C ARG A 23 -25.72 -4.93 -6.97
N GLY A 24 -25.06 -5.56 -7.94
CA GLY A 24 -23.70 -6.08 -7.77
C GLY A 24 -22.68 -4.99 -7.40
N LEU A 25 -22.75 -3.84 -8.05
CA LEU A 25 -21.90 -2.69 -7.70
C LEU A 25 -22.19 -2.14 -6.30
N ALA A 26 -23.47 -2.04 -5.93
CA ALA A 26 -23.89 -1.52 -4.64
C ALA A 26 -23.58 -2.45 -3.46
N SER A 27 -23.50 -3.76 -3.71
CA SER A 27 -23.19 -4.77 -2.70
C SER A 27 -21.69 -5.09 -2.60
N PHE A 28 -20.85 -4.52 -3.47
CA PHE A 28 -19.41 -4.76 -3.42
C PHE A 28 -18.80 -4.10 -2.19
N VAL A 29 -18.15 -4.90 -1.37
CA VAL A 29 -17.36 -4.45 -0.23
C VAL A 29 -15.88 -4.60 -0.56
N ASN A 30 -15.13 -3.52 -0.43
CA ASN A 30 -13.68 -3.52 -0.65
C ASN A 30 -12.96 -3.87 0.66
N ASP A 31 -12.90 -5.16 0.95
CA ASP A 31 -12.19 -5.70 2.11
C ASP A 31 -11.13 -6.73 1.68
N ALA A 32 -10.41 -7.29 2.65
CA ALA A 32 -9.36 -8.26 2.41
C ALA A 32 -9.86 -9.59 1.82
N ASP A 33 -11.13 -9.94 2.06
CA ASP A 33 -11.72 -11.19 1.55
C ASP A 33 -12.17 -11.06 0.09
N ASN A 34 -12.74 -9.90 -0.28
CA ASN A 34 -13.31 -9.67 -1.62
C ASN A 34 -12.30 -9.07 -2.61
N ALA A 35 -11.37 -8.27 -2.12
CA ALA A 35 -10.35 -7.60 -2.94
C ALA A 35 -9.02 -7.51 -2.18
N PRO A 36 -8.32 -8.64 -1.95
CA PRO A 36 -7.07 -8.65 -1.21
C PRO A 36 -5.99 -7.80 -1.87
N GLY A 37 -5.30 -6.99 -1.08
CA GLY A 37 -4.25 -6.09 -1.56
C GLY A 37 -4.75 -4.95 -2.46
N ARG A 38 -6.00 -4.52 -2.30
CA ARG A 38 -6.59 -3.41 -3.06
C ARG A 38 -7.19 -2.37 -2.12
N PHE A 39 -6.33 -1.51 -1.57
CA PHE A 39 -6.70 -0.44 -0.65
C PHE A 39 -7.52 -0.96 0.54
N ASN A 40 -7.05 -2.03 1.17
CA ASN A 40 -7.72 -2.62 2.33
C ASN A 40 -7.44 -1.77 3.56
N VAL A 41 -8.49 -1.16 4.10
CA VAL A 41 -8.42 -0.25 5.25
C VAL A 41 -8.73 -1.00 6.53
N MET A 42 -7.86 -0.86 7.52
CA MET A 42 -7.92 -1.53 8.81
C MET A 42 -7.67 -0.53 9.93
N ASP A 43 -8.23 -0.78 11.12
CA ASP A 43 -7.88 -0.04 12.34
C ASP A 43 -6.82 -0.80 13.13
N TYR A 44 -5.80 -0.09 13.58
CA TYR A 44 -4.79 -0.60 14.49
C TYR A 44 -4.58 0.37 15.66
N ARG A 45 -5.18 0.07 16.80
CA ARG A 45 -5.08 0.90 18.03
C ARG A 45 -5.47 2.37 17.79
N GLY A 46 -6.49 2.61 16.97
CA GLY A 46 -6.96 3.95 16.62
C GLY A 46 -6.12 4.66 15.54
N ALA A 47 -5.16 3.98 14.93
CA ALA A 47 -4.48 4.41 13.72
C ALA A 47 -5.10 3.73 12.49
N THR A 48 -5.09 4.39 11.35
CA THR A 48 -5.54 3.82 10.08
C THR A 48 -4.37 3.13 9.38
N VAL A 49 -4.53 1.85 9.08
CA VAL A 49 -3.58 1.06 8.28
C VAL A 49 -4.23 0.71 6.95
N ILE A 50 -3.51 0.93 5.86
CA ILE A 50 -3.98 0.64 4.49
C ILE A 50 -2.99 -0.31 3.85
N ALA A 51 -3.46 -1.45 3.35
CA ALA A 51 -2.65 -2.39 2.57
C ALA A 51 -3.04 -2.33 1.09
N ASP A 52 -2.03 -2.18 0.21
CA ASP A 52 -2.22 -2.16 -1.24
C ASP A 52 -1.04 -2.83 -1.97
N TYR A 53 -1.31 -3.45 -3.10
CA TYR A 53 -0.31 -4.09 -3.97
C TYR A 53 0.19 -3.16 -5.10
N GLY A 54 -0.03 -1.87 -5.00
CA GLY A 54 0.45 -0.90 -5.99
C GLY A 54 1.99 -0.90 -6.07
N HIS A 55 2.55 -0.98 -7.29
CA HIS A 55 4.00 -0.99 -7.52
C HIS A 55 4.38 -0.34 -8.86
N ASN A 56 3.69 0.73 -9.24
CA ASN A 56 4.02 1.58 -10.36
C ASN A 56 3.68 3.05 -10.04
N PRO A 57 4.28 4.03 -10.74
CA PRO A 57 4.08 5.45 -10.44
C PRO A 57 2.63 5.93 -10.48
N ASP A 58 1.81 5.39 -11.39
CA ASP A 58 0.40 5.78 -11.50
C ASP A 58 -0.43 5.28 -10.31
N ALA A 59 -0.17 4.05 -9.85
CA ALA A 59 -0.74 3.54 -8.61
C ALA A 59 -0.33 4.40 -7.41
N MET A 60 0.94 4.81 -7.31
CA MET A 60 1.41 5.70 -6.24
C MET A 60 0.67 7.03 -6.22
N ARG A 61 0.47 7.66 -7.38
CA ARG A 61 -0.29 8.92 -7.48
C ARG A 61 -1.74 8.73 -7.03
N ALA A 62 -2.38 7.63 -7.44
CA ALA A 62 -3.75 7.33 -7.04
C ALA A 62 -3.87 7.06 -5.52
N LEU A 63 -2.92 6.31 -4.95
CA LEU A 63 -2.87 6.03 -3.51
C LEU A 63 -2.64 7.31 -2.70
N VAL A 64 -1.70 8.16 -3.12
CA VAL A 64 -1.46 9.46 -2.48
C VAL A 64 -2.72 10.32 -2.51
N ALA A 65 -3.40 10.42 -3.66
CA ALA A 65 -4.64 11.19 -3.75
C ALA A 65 -5.74 10.63 -2.85
N ALA A 66 -5.85 9.30 -2.70
CA ALA A 66 -6.80 8.68 -1.80
C ALA A 66 -6.45 8.93 -0.32
N VAL A 67 -5.18 8.79 0.05
CA VAL A 67 -4.69 9.05 1.42
C VAL A 67 -4.83 10.54 1.79
N ASP A 68 -4.62 11.45 0.84
CA ASP A 68 -4.75 12.89 1.08
C ASP A 68 -6.19 13.31 1.41
N ALA A 69 -7.18 12.55 0.94
CA ALA A 69 -8.59 12.75 1.29
C ALA A 69 -8.97 12.17 2.67
N MET A 70 -8.07 11.42 3.32
CA MET A 70 -8.32 10.78 4.60
C MET A 70 -7.70 11.57 5.76
N PRO A 71 -8.30 11.52 6.97
CA PRO A 71 -7.69 12.12 8.16
C PRO A 71 -6.41 11.36 8.55
N GLY A 72 -5.41 12.07 9.01
CA GLY A 72 -4.15 11.49 9.51
C GLY A 72 -3.27 12.58 10.11
N LYS A 73 -2.85 12.39 11.38
CA LYS A 73 -1.95 13.31 12.09
C LYS A 73 -0.54 13.24 11.52
N ARG A 74 0.00 12.04 11.43
CA ARG A 74 1.27 11.69 10.80
C ARG A 74 1.02 10.63 9.76
N ARG A 75 1.71 10.70 8.65
CA ARG A 75 1.58 9.73 7.56
C ARG A 75 2.88 8.98 7.36
N SER A 76 2.82 7.67 7.39
CA SER A 76 3.94 6.79 7.12
C SER A 76 3.64 5.86 5.93
N VAL A 77 4.69 5.43 5.25
CA VAL A 77 4.57 4.43 4.17
C VAL A 77 5.66 3.38 4.28
N VAL A 78 5.29 2.13 4.02
CA VAL A 78 6.19 0.98 3.90
C VAL A 78 6.20 0.57 2.44
N ILE A 79 7.38 0.52 1.81
CA ILE A 79 7.52 0.21 0.38
C ILE A 79 8.76 -0.62 0.07
N SER A 80 8.61 -1.56 -0.86
CA SER A 80 9.68 -2.16 -1.65
C SER A 80 9.51 -1.83 -3.13
N GLY A 81 10.51 -2.13 -3.94
CA GLY A 81 10.43 -2.01 -5.39
C GLY A 81 10.41 -3.38 -6.06
N ALA A 82 9.61 -3.55 -7.09
CA ALA A 82 9.63 -4.74 -7.93
C ALA A 82 10.84 -4.69 -8.88
N GLY A 83 11.80 -5.59 -8.70
CA GLY A 83 13.07 -5.58 -9.43
C GLY A 83 12.96 -5.78 -10.95
N ASP A 84 11.84 -6.30 -11.45
CA ASP A 84 11.52 -6.44 -12.87
C ASP A 84 11.02 -5.14 -13.53
N ARG A 85 10.92 -4.03 -12.77
CA ARG A 85 10.52 -2.72 -13.28
C ARG A 85 11.73 -1.92 -13.76
N ARG A 86 11.48 -0.90 -14.58
CA ARG A 86 12.53 0.03 -15.04
C ARG A 86 13.06 0.85 -13.85
N ASP A 87 14.32 1.22 -13.91
CA ASP A 87 14.95 2.06 -12.87
C ASP A 87 14.20 3.36 -12.63
N SER A 88 13.74 4.02 -13.71
CA SER A 88 12.92 5.23 -13.61
C SER A 88 11.64 4.99 -12.80
N ASP A 89 10.94 3.89 -13.06
CA ASP A 89 9.68 3.58 -12.40
C ASP A 89 9.88 3.31 -10.90
N ILE A 90 11.00 2.65 -10.53
CA ILE A 90 11.35 2.40 -9.13
C ILE A 90 11.69 3.72 -8.41
N ARG A 91 12.47 4.60 -9.03
CA ARG A 91 12.77 5.93 -8.47
C ARG A 91 11.54 6.80 -8.35
N ASP A 92 10.70 6.86 -9.38
CA ASP A 92 9.52 7.71 -9.43
C ASP A 92 8.50 7.36 -8.33
N GLN A 93 8.38 6.09 -7.93
CA GLN A 93 7.54 5.70 -6.81
C GLN A 93 7.93 6.46 -5.54
N THR A 94 9.20 6.47 -5.19
CA THR A 94 9.68 7.12 -3.96
C THR A 94 9.77 8.64 -4.08
N VAL A 95 9.96 9.21 -5.28
CA VAL A 95 9.79 10.66 -5.51
C VAL A 95 8.36 11.07 -5.16
N ILE A 96 7.35 10.32 -5.62
CA ILE A 96 5.93 10.59 -5.35
C ILE A 96 5.64 10.46 -3.85
N LEU A 97 6.04 9.35 -3.23
CA LEU A 97 5.78 9.07 -1.83
C LEU A 97 6.53 10.03 -0.90
N GLY A 98 7.76 10.41 -1.23
CA GLY A 98 8.56 11.37 -0.47
C GLY A 98 7.96 12.78 -0.40
N GLY A 99 7.06 13.13 -1.33
CA GLY A 99 6.27 14.35 -1.30
C GLY A 99 5.00 14.27 -0.46
N ALA A 100 4.55 13.07 -0.08
CA ALA A 100 3.25 12.85 0.54
C ALA A 100 3.31 12.31 1.97
N PHE A 101 4.39 11.62 2.36
CA PHE A 101 4.53 10.94 3.65
C PHE A 101 5.63 11.55 4.50
N ASP A 102 5.39 11.59 5.82
CA ASP A 102 6.34 12.12 6.81
C ASP A 102 7.47 11.12 7.10
N ASP A 103 7.13 9.82 7.15
CA ASP A 103 8.07 8.71 7.41
C ASP A 103 7.97 7.68 6.27
N VAL A 104 9.12 7.20 5.81
CA VAL A 104 9.22 6.14 4.79
C VAL A 104 10.06 5.00 5.33
N ILE A 105 9.53 3.79 5.28
CA ILE A 105 10.28 2.56 5.54
C ILE A 105 10.47 1.86 4.20
N LEU A 106 11.70 1.79 3.75
CA LEU A 106 12.09 0.98 2.60
C LEU A 106 12.37 -0.44 3.08
N TYR A 107 11.78 -1.45 2.44
CA TYR A 107 12.17 -2.81 2.75
C TYR A 107 12.75 -3.53 1.53
N GLN A 108 13.76 -4.36 1.81
CA GLN A 108 14.31 -5.24 0.80
C GLN A 108 13.54 -6.55 0.82
N ASP A 109 12.87 -6.85 -0.30
CA ASP A 109 12.22 -8.13 -0.52
C ASP A 109 13.26 -9.26 -0.72
N ALA A 110 12.87 -10.48 -0.38
CA ALA A 110 13.68 -11.68 -0.61
C ALA A 110 13.82 -11.97 -2.12
N ALA A 111 12.78 -11.70 -2.90
CA ALA A 111 12.74 -11.94 -4.35
C ALA A 111 13.24 -10.70 -5.12
N GLN A 112 14.53 -10.67 -5.48
CA GLN A 112 15.12 -9.54 -6.22
C GLN A 112 14.73 -9.47 -7.71
N ARG A 113 14.00 -10.46 -8.23
CA ARG A 113 13.47 -10.52 -9.60
C ARG A 113 14.53 -10.20 -10.67
N GLY A 114 15.73 -10.79 -10.50
CA GLY A 114 16.85 -10.67 -11.44
C GLY A 114 17.83 -9.52 -11.17
N ARG A 115 17.62 -8.71 -10.13
CA ARG A 115 18.57 -7.68 -9.70
C ARG A 115 19.50 -8.15 -8.60
N GLY A 116 20.63 -7.48 -8.46
CA GLY A 116 21.57 -7.71 -7.37
C GLY A 116 21.03 -7.26 -6.00
N ASP A 117 21.62 -7.83 -4.94
CA ASP A 117 21.29 -7.45 -3.57
C ASP A 117 21.53 -5.96 -3.33
N GLY A 118 20.54 -5.25 -2.81
CA GLY A 118 20.59 -3.81 -2.53
C GLY A 118 20.39 -2.89 -3.74
N GLU A 119 20.32 -3.40 -4.96
CA GLU A 119 20.17 -2.57 -6.17
C GLU A 119 18.82 -1.83 -6.19
N VAL A 120 17.72 -2.53 -5.86
CA VAL A 120 16.39 -1.93 -5.76
C VAL A 120 16.36 -0.87 -4.65
N MET A 121 16.95 -1.18 -3.50
CA MET A 121 17.03 -0.24 -2.38
C MET A 121 17.79 1.04 -2.73
N ALA A 122 18.87 0.92 -3.51
CA ALA A 122 19.61 2.10 -3.99
C ALA A 122 18.74 3.01 -4.86
N LEU A 123 17.97 2.44 -5.78
CA LEU A 123 17.04 3.19 -6.65
C LEU A 123 15.93 3.88 -5.85
N LEU A 124 15.34 3.19 -4.87
CA LEU A 124 14.33 3.77 -3.99
C LEU A 124 14.90 4.94 -3.18
N ARG A 125 16.12 4.80 -2.67
CA ARG A 125 16.83 5.86 -1.94
C ARG A 125 17.14 7.06 -2.82
N GLU A 126 17.56 6.83 -4.06
CA GLU A 126 17.77 7.91 -5.03
C GLU A 126 16.52 8.75 -5.28
N GLY A 127 15.34 8.11 -5.38
CA GLY A 127 14.07 8.82 -5.48
C GLY A 127 13.76 9.66 -4.23
N LEU A 128 14.01 9.14 -3.04
CA LEU A 128 13.81 9.88 -1.78
C LEU A 128 14.79 11.03 -1.56
N ALA A 129 15.92 11.06 -2.25
CA ALA A 129 16.85 12.19 -2.17
C ALA A 129 16.21 13.53 -2.60
N GLN A 130 15.09 13.48 -3.33
CA GLN A 130 14.30 14.63 -3.77
C GLN A 130 13.05 14.85 -2.89
N ALA A 131 12.91 14.11 -1.79
CA ALA A 131 11.74 14.19 -0.91
C ALA A 131 11.59 15.58 -0.31
N SER A 132 10.38 16.15 -0.42
CA SER A 132 10.07 17.48 0.12
C SER A 132 9.38 17.43 1.49
N ARG A 133 8.74 16.31 1.81
CA ARG A 133 7.98 16.12 3.04
C ARG A 133 8.61 15.12 3.99
N THR A 134 9.20 14.03 3.49
CA THR A 134 9.77 12.96 4.32
C THR A 134 10.87 13.48 5.25
N LYS A 135 10.71 13.19 6.54
CA LYS A 135 11.65 13.56 7.62
C LYS A 135 12.45 12.38 8.11
N ARG A 136 11.93 11.17 7.95
CA ARG A 136 12.55 9.94 8.41
C ARG A 136 12.52 8.86 7.33
N ILE A 137 13.66 8.23 7.13
CA ILE A 137 13.83 7.11 6.21
C ILE A 137 14.50 5.98 6.99
N ASP A 138 13.89 4.80 7.01
CA ASP A 138 14.47 3.59 7.57
C ASP A 138 14.59 2.54 6.46
N GLU A 139 15.62 1.70 6.54
CA GLU A 139 15.86 0.59 5.63
C GLU A 139 15.84 -0.72 6.41
N ILE A 140 14.99 -1.64 6.01
CA ILE A 140 14.75 -2.89 6.73
C ILE A 140 14.83 -4.07 5.74
N ARG A 141 15.38 -5.19 6.17
CA ARG A 141 15.31 -6.44 5.42
C ARG A 141 14.08 -7.23 5.84
N GLY A 142 13.25 -7.57 4.86
CA GLY A 142 12.05 -8.38 5.04
C GLY A 142 10.78 -7.56 5.23
N GLU A 143 9.74 -7.95 4.48
CA GLU A 143 8.44 -7.31 4.45
C GLU A 143 7.78 -7.27 5.83
N PHE A 144 7.67 -8.43 6.49
CA PHE A 144 6.98 -8.53 7.79
C PHE A 144 7.69 -7.78 8.91
N VAL A 145 9.02 -7.73 8.88
CA VAL A 145 9.82 -6.95 9.83
C VAL A 145 9.58 -5.46 9.63
N ALA A 146 9.46 -5.01 8.39
CA ALA A 146 9.15 -3.63 8.06
C ALA A 146 7.72 -3.25 8.46
N ILE A 147 6.75 -4.16 8.24
CA ILE A 147 5.36 -4.01 8.69
C ILE A 147 5.33 -3.86 10.22
N ASP A 148 5.98 -4.74 10.97
CA ASP A 148 6.02 -4.69 12.42
C ASP A 148 6.65 -3.39 12.93
N ALA A 149 7.78 -2.98 12.35
CA ALA A 149 8.43 -1.72 12.70
C ALA A 149 7.55 -0.49 12.41
N ALA A 150 6.72 -0.53 11.37
CA ALA A 150 5.75 0.52 11.11
C ALA A 150 4.64 0.53 12.17
N LEU A 151 4.02 -0.62 12.45
CA LEU A 151 2.93 -0.76 13.42
C LEU A 151 3.32 -0.34 14.83
N GLU A 152 4.55 -0.66 15.27
CA GLU A 152 5.06 -0.29 16.60
C GLU A 152 5.18 1.22 16.82
N ARG A 153 5.26 2.00 15.75
CA ARG A 153 5.43 3.46 15.79
C ARG A 153 4.13 4.24 15.64
N LEU A 154 3.03 3.54 15.34
CA LEU A 154 1.75 4.20 15.12
C LEU A 154 1.13 4.66 16.44
N GLU A 155 0.67 5.89 16.44
CA GLU A 155 -0.13 6.48 17.48
C GLU A 155 -1.60 6.68 17.03
N PRO A 156 -2.56 6.76 17.95
CA PRO A 156 -3.95 7.00 17.59
C PRO A 156 -4.13 8.27 16.73
N GLY A 157 -4.76 8.07 15.58
CA GLY A 157 -4.97 9.12 14.58
C GLY A 157 -3.89 9.20 13.50
N ASP A 158 -2.83 8.39 13.54
CA ASP A 158 -1.86 8.24 12.45
C ASP A 158 -2.44 7.46 11.28
N LEU A 159 -1.82 7.59 10.11
CA LEU A 159 -2.13 6.81 8.92
C LEU A 159 -0.86 6.16 8.37
N CYS A 160 -0.94 4.84 8.12
CA CYS A 160 0.14 4.08 7.51
C CYS A 160 -0.34 3.39 6.23
N LEU A 161 0.31 3.68 5.11
CA LEU A 161 0.16 2.93 3.87
C LEU A 161 1.24 1.84 3.81
N ILE A 162 0.83 0.61 3.62
CA ILE A 162 1.73 -0.55 3.47
C ILE A 162 1.59 -1.09 2.06
N LEU A 163 2.64 -0.95 1.27
CA LEU A 163 2.72 -1.51 -0.08
C LEU A 163 3.26 -2.92 0.04
N VAL A 164 2.34 -3.89 -0.05
CA VAL A 164 2.64 -5.31 0.16
C VAL A 164 3.11 -5.98 -1.12
N ASP A 165 4.06 -6.91 -1.03
CA ASP A 165 4.48 -7.77 -2.14
C ASP A 165 3.86 -9.17 -2.01
N GLN A 166 3.89 -9.78 -0.83
CA GLN A 166 3.27 -11.07 -0.51
C GLN A 166 1.86 -10.84 0.03
N VAL A 167 0.89 -10.61 -0.88
CA VAL A 167 -0.44 -10.06 -0.53
C VAL A 167 -1.16 -10.89 0.54
N GLU A 168 -1.31 -12.20 0.32
CA GLU A 168 -2.09 -13.06 1.22
C GLU A 168 -1.41 -13.18 2.59
N GLU A 169 -0.09 -13.41 2.59
CA GLU A 169 0.71 -13.55 3.80
C GLU A 169 0.78 -12.23 4.58
N ALA A 170 0.92 -11.10 3.89
CA ALA A 170 0.97 -9.79 4.53
C ALA A 170 -0.38 -9.41 5.16
N LEU A 171 -1.50 -9.69 4.49
CA LEU A 171 -2.83 -9.48 5.05
C LEU A 171 -3.10 -10.39 6.25
N ALA A 172 -2.68 -11.66 6.20
CA ALA A 172 -2.77 -12.57 7.34
C ALA A 172 -1.92 -12.08 8.53
N HIS A 173 -0.69 -11.62 8.27
CA HIS A 173 0.19 -11.04 9.28
C HIS A 173 -0.43 -9.80 9.93
N LEU A 174 -0.94 -8.86 9.13
CA LEU A 174 -1.63 -7.66 9.60
C LEU A 174 -2.84 -8.02 10.46
N SER A 175 -3.68 -8.95 10.02
CA SER A 175 -4.86 -9.41 10.77
C SER A 175 -4.47 -10.00 12.12
N GLN A 176 -3.39 -10.78 12.19
CA GLN A 176 -2.86 -11.31 13.43
C GLN A 176 -2.38 -10.20 14.37
N ARG A 177 -1.62 -9.21 13.86
CA ARG A 177 -1.10 -8.08 14.67
C ARG A 177 -2.25 -7.22 15.20
N ILE A 178 -3.28 -6.97 14.39
CA ILE A 178 -4.46 -6.21 14.78
C ILE A 178 -5.21 -6.92 15.90
N SER A 179 -5.43 -8.25 15.77
CA SER A 179 -6.10 -9.05 16.79
C SER A 179 -5.34 -9.05 18.12
N GLN A 180 -4.03 -9.12 18.11
CA GLN A 180 -3.17 -9.06 19.30
C GLN A 180 -3.15 -7.66 19.92
N GLY A 181 -3.18 -6.61 19.11
CA GLY A 181 -3.21 -5.23 19.56
C GLY A 181 -4.52 -4.81 20.26
N GLY A 182 -5.64 -5.41 19.87
CA GLY A 182 -6.96 -5.18 20.49
C GLY A 182 -7.18 -5.84 21.86
N LEU A 183 -6.32 -6.78 22.25
CA LEU A 183 -6.40 -7.49 23.55
C LEU A 183 -5.62 -6.80 24.68
N SER A 184 -4.93 -5.70 24.38
CA SER A 184 -4.05 -4.97 25.34
C SER A 184 -4.64 -3.64 25.81
N SER A 185 -5.96 -3.44 25.70
CA SER A 185 -6.68 -2.21 26.10
C SER A 185 -7.50 -2.44 27.34
#